data_86ea54651d85783b919f79a7cb1cf057
#
_entry.id   86ea54651d85783b919f79a7cb1cf057
#
_cell.length_a   1.000
_cell.length_b   1.000
_cell.length_c   1.000
_cell.angle_alpha   90.00
_cell.angle_beta   90.00
_cell.angle_gamma   90.00
#
_symmetry.space_group_name_H-M   'P 1'
#
loop_
_entity.id
_entity.type
_entity.pdbx_description
1 polymer ?
#
loop_
_entity_poly.entity_id
_entity_poly.type
_entity_poly.pdbx_seq_one_letter_code
_entity_poly.pdbx_strand_id
1 'polypeptide(L)'
;MNLFFKELKLVNTIEGAIKELEKQIDISPKLNEIIDFIIEAHEGQFRKSGEPYSVHPILVATITSTFSKDEDVIATALLHDVVEDTPFTLEFVEEKWGKNVSNMVKGLTKVADIREENFITSKDSSDTKIVQAALTFRKMLIASIDDPRVLIVKLCDRLHNMLTLAVLPQHKQRRIAEETLVVYVPIANRLGISTLKNELEDLAFFYIYPDEYKKIDDFLKENEQAMQLSFNTFIAITKNLLEKNGFEENEIKIYSRIKHHYSIYLKMQRKGITIEEVLDLFAIRILVPSDIDCYKALGHIHLEFKPLVSRFKDYIATPKENGYKTIHTTVFYNSKIYEIQIRSFDMNSVAEYGIAAHWAYKNGEKIALQVQILIG
;
A
#
# COMPACT_ATOMS: atom_id res chain seq x y z
N MET A 1 0.79 -7.09 8.68
CA MET A 1 1.71 -7.10 7.51
C MET A 1 1.30 -8.22 6.56
N ASN A 2 1.15 -7.94 5.27
CA ASN A 2 0.81 -8.90 4.23
C ASN A 2 1.89 -10.00 4.13
N LEU A 3 1.48 -11.25 3.86
CA LEU A 3 2.39 -12.42 3.76
C LEU A 3 3.48 -12.18 2.70
N PHE A 4 3.12 -11.64 1.55
CA PHE A 4 4.06 -11.29 0.48
C PHE A 4 5.21 -10.39 0.97
N PHE A 5 4.91 -9.31 1.70
CA PHE A 5 5.96 -8.42 2.23
C PHE A 5 6.79 -9.06 3.35
N LYS A 6 6.18 -10.00 4.12
CA LYS A 6 6.94 -10.80 5.11
C LYS A 6 7.98 -11.68 4.43
N GLU A 7 7.64 -12.29 3.31
CA GLU A 7 8.55 -13.13 2.53
C GLU A 7 9.68 -12.31 1.93
N LEU A 8 9.38 -11.15 1.33
CA LEU A 8 10.40 -10.25 0.76
C LEU A 8 11.43 -9.78 1.80
N LYS A 9 11.01 -9.56 3.03
CA LYS A 9 11.91 -9.17 4.13
C LYS A 9 13.02 -10.20 4.40
N LEU A 10 12.82 -11.46 4.04
CA LEU A 10 13.76 -12.56 4.27
C LEU A 10 14.76 -12.76 3.13
N VAL A 11 14.55 -12.09 2.00
CA VAL A 11 15.38 -12.21 0.80
C VAL A 11 16.63 -11.37 0.96
N ASN A 12 17.79 -12.00 0.89
CA ASN A 12 19.10 -11.38 1.10
C ASN A 12 20.17 -11.76 0.05
N THR A 13 19.75 -12.45 -1.03
CA THR A 13 20.62 -12.81 -2.15
C THR A 13 20.05 -12.28 -3.47
N ILE A 14 20.93 -12.03 -4.44
CA ILE A 14 20.56 -11.55 -5.77
C ILE A 14 19.65 -12.56 -6.47
N GLU A 15 20.03 -13.85 -6.45
CA GLU A 15 19.23 -14.93 -7.07
C GLU A 15 17.84 -15.04 -6.41
N GLY A 16 17.78 -14.88 -5.09
CA GLY A 16 16.52 -14.86 -4.36
C GLY A 16 15.64 -13.68 -4.78
N ALA A 17 16.22 -12.49 -4.91
CA ALA A 17 15.49 -11.30 -5.34
C ALA A 17 14.96 -11.41 -6.78
N ILE A 18 15.78 -11.94 -7.71
CA ILE A 18 15.36 -12.20 -9.09
C ILE A 18 14.20 -13.19 -9.13
N LYS A 19 14.25 -14.28 -8.37
CA LYS A 19 13.16 -15.26 -8.28
C LYS A 19 11.86 -14.63 -7.78
N GLU A 20 11.91 -13.70 -6.82
CA GLU A 20 10.71 -13.00 -6.36
C GLU A 20 10.14 -12.08 -7.46
N LEU A 21 10.98 -11.44 -8.27
CA LEU A 21 10.54 -10.64 -9.41
C LEU A 21 9.92 -11.52 -10.49
N GLU A 22 10.52 -12.67 -10.82
CA GLU A 22 10.00 -13.65 -11.79
C GLU A 22 8.62 -14.20 -11.42
N LYS A 23 8.32 -14.31 -10.13
CA LYS A 23 6.96 -14.69 -9.67
C LYS A 23 5.91 -13.64 -10.01
N GLN A 24 6.31 -12.39 -10.20
CA GLN A 24 5.39 -11.27 -10.43
C GLN A 24 5.23 -10.93 -11.92
N ILE A 25 6.29 -11.05 -12.70
CA ILE A 25 6.35 -10.68 -14.12
C ILE A 25 7.24 -11.63 -14.92
N ASP A 26 6.96 -11.71 -16.22
CA ASP A 26 7.92 -12.25 -17.18
C ASP A 26 9.01 -11.19 -17.42
N ILE A 27 10.27 -11.51 -17.08
CA ILE A 27 11.38 -10.57 -17.21
C ILE A 27 11.77 -10.47 -18.69
N SER A 28 11.58 -9.30 -19.29
CA SER A 28 11.94 -9.03 -20.67
C SER A 28 13.45 -8.95 -20.88
N PRO A 29 13.96 -9.05 -22.13
CA PRO A 29 15.38 -8.84 -22.42
C PRO A 29 15.92 -7.49 -21.92
N LYS A 30 15.12 -6.41 -22.01
CA LYS A 30 15.47 -5.09 -21.48
C LYS A 30 15.64 -5.10 -19.98
N LEU A 31 14.71 -5.71 -19.25
CA LEU A 31 14.78 -5.79 -17.78
C LEU A 31 15.93 -6.69 -17.33
N ASN A 32 16.22 -7.79 -18.03
CA ASN A 32 17.40 -8.61 -17.77
C ASN A 32 18.71 -7.81 -17.93
N GLU A 33 18.83 -7.05 -19.03
CA GLU A 33 19.99 -6.19 -19.25
C GLU A 33 20.16 -5.16 -18.11
N ILE A 34 19.07 -4.58 -17.63
CA ILE A 34 19.10 -3.63 -16.49
C ILE A 34 19.50 -4.34 -15.21
N ILE A 35 19.01 -5.55 -14.95
CA ILE A 35 19.39 -6.34 -13.77
C ILE A 35 20.88 -6.64 -13.77
N ASP A 36 21.42 -7.11 -14.88
CA ASP A 36 22.85 -7.36 -15.03
C ASP A 36 23.67 -6.09 -14.81
N PHE A 37 23.23 -4.98 -15.40
CA PHE A 37 23.85 -3.68 -15.26
C PHE A 37 23.87 -3.19 -13.80
N ILE A 38 22.76 -3.27 -13.04
CA ILE A 38 22.73 -2.80 -11.64
C ILE A 38 23.58 -3.69 -10.71
N ILE A 39 23.73 -4.98 -11.04
CA ILE A 39 24.62 -5.87 -10.32
C ILE A 39 26.07 -5.42 -10.48
N GLU A 40 26.49 -5.10 -11.71
CA GLU A 40 27.82 -4.57 -12.00
C GLU A 40 28.03 -3.15 -11.43
N ALA A 41 27.06 -2.26 -11.60
CA ALA A 41 27.15 -0.86 -11.15
C ALA A 41 27.28 -0.74 -9.63
N HIS A 42 26.72 -1.66 -8.88
CA HIS A 42 26.78 -1.72 -7.42
C HIS A 42 27.76 -2.80 -6.89
N GLU A 43 28.68 -3.28 -7.74
CA GLU A 43 29.67 -4.26 -7.32
C GLU A 43 30.49 -3.76 -6.12
N GLY A 44 30.64 -4.61 -5.11
CA GLY A 44 31.36 -4.27 -3.88
C GLY A 44 30.58 -3.37 -2.90
N GLN A 45 29.38 -2.94 -3.22
CA GLN A 45 28.51 -2.21 -2.32
C GLN A 45 27.60 -3.18 -1.54
N PHE A 46 27.43 -2.92 -0.26
CA PHE A 46 26.59 -3.70 0.64
C PHE A 46 25.65 -2.81 1.44
N ARG A 47 24.46 -3.31 1.71
CA ARG A 47 23.54 -2.67 2.65
C ARG A 47 24.02 -2.87 4.09
N LYS A 48 23.48 -2.08 5.02
CA LYS A 48 23.80 -2.21 6.46
C LYS A 48 23.34 -3.54 7.06
N SER A 49 22.45 -4.24 6.43
CA SER A 49 22.01 -5.60 6.74
C SER A 49 22.96 -6.69 6.23
N GLY A 50 23.95 -6.32 5.40
CA GLY A 50 25.02 -7.21 4.93
C GLY A 50 24.80 -7.82 3.55
N GLU A 51 23.61 -7.70 2.95
CA GLU A 51 23.35 -8.19 1.60
C GLU A 51 23.96 -7.27 0.52
N PRO A 52 24.25 -7.80 -0.70
CA PRO A 52 24.64 -6.98 -1.85
C PRO A 52 23.62 -5.88 -2.12
N TYR A 53 24.12 -4.67 -2.45
CA TYR A 53 23.22 -3.50 -2.63
C TYR A 53 22.15 -3.73 -3.70
N SER A 54 22.49 -4.42 -4.80
CA SER A 54 21.60 -4.73 -5.92
C SER A 54 20.34 -5.54 -5.53
N VAL A 55 20.34 -6.22 -4.38
CA VAL A 55 19.14 -6.89 -3.83
C VAL A 55 18.02 -5.89 -3.60
N HIS A 56 18.34 -4.68 -3.12
CA HIS A 56 17.35 -3.63 -2.85
C HIS A 56 16.59 -3.18 -4.09
N PRO A 57 17.21 -2.67 -5.16
CA PRO A 57 16.46 -2.23 -6.34
C PRO A 57 15.68 -3.36 -7.02
N ILE A 58 16.15 -4.61 -6.98
CA ILE A 58 15.40 -5.75 -7.51
C ILE A 58 14.12 -5.99 -6.67
N LEU A 59 14.21 -5.94 -5.34
CA LEU A 59 13.03 -6.07 -4.47
C LEU A 59 12.10 -4.86 -4.55
N VAL A 60 12.62 -3.64 -4.75
CA VAL A 60 11.78 -2.47 -5.05
C VAL A 60 11.03 -2.66 -6.36
N ALA A 61 11.68 -3.18 -7.41
CA ALA A 61 11.02 -3.52 -8.66
C ALA A 61 9.97 -4.63 -8.47
N THR A 62 10.24 -5.63 -7.64
CA THR A 62 9.28 -6.70 -7.27
C THR A 62 8.03 -6.11 -6.60
N ILE A 63 8.20 -5.20 -5.63
CA ILE A 63 7.07 -4.51 -4.99
C ILE A 63 6.34 -3.64 -6.02
N THR A 64 7.07 -2.87 -6.81
CA THR A 64 6.50 -1.98 -7.84
C THR A 64 5.67 -2.74 -8.85
N SER A 65 6.09 -3.93 -9.24
CA SER A 65 5.40 -4.79 -10.22
C SER A 65 4.04 -5.28 -9.73
N THR A 66 3.76 -5.23 -8.41
CA THR A 66 2.41 -5.51 -7.89
C THR A 66 1.42 -4.37 -8.16
N PHE A 67 1.93 -3.15 -8.42
CA PHE A 67 1.13 -1.95 -8.67
C PHE A 67 1.15 -1.53 -10.14
N SER A 68 2.20 -1.84 -10.88
CA SER A 68 2.33 -1.50 -12.31
C SER A 68 3.01 -2.62 -13.08
N LYS A 69 2.46 -2.98 -14.24
CA LYS A 69 3.09 -3.90 -15.20
C LYS A 69 3.79 -3.15 -16.34
N ASP A 70 3.87 -1.83 -16.27
CA ASP A 70 4.58 -0.98 -17.22
C ASP A 70 6.09 -1.24 -17.09
N GLU A 71 6.71 -1.67 -18.19
CA GLU A 71 8.13 -2.02 -18.24
C GLU A 71 9.04 -0.83 -17.87
N ASP A 72 8.70 0.39 -18.31
CA ASP A 72 9.48 1.58 -17.98
C ASP A 72 9.42 1.94 -16.50
N VAL A 73 8.29 1.68 -15.84
CA VAL A 73 8.15 1.87 -14.38
C VAL A 73 8.99 0.86 -13.61
N ILE A 74 8.99 -0.40 -14.05
CA ILE A 74 9.81 -1.47 -13.45
C ILE A 74 11.29 -1.19 -13.68
N ALA A 75 11.67 -0.80 -14.91
CA ALA A 75 13.04 -0.37 -15.23
C ALA A 75 13.48 0.80 -14.36
N THR A 76 12.60 1.77 -14.13
CA THR A 76 12.86 2.91 -13.23
C THR A 76 13.07 2.45 -11.80
N ALA A 77 12.29 1.47 -11.32
CA ALA A 77 12.47 0.91 -9.98
C ALA A 77 13.81 0.18 -9.83
N LEU A 78 14.29 -0.52 -10.87
CA LEU A 78 15.61 -1.13 -10.89
C LEU A 78 16.74 -0.09 -10.88
N LEU A 79 16.56 1.05 -11.55
CA LEU A 79 17.58 2.09 -11.76
C LEU A 79 17.50 3.24 -10.76
N HIS A 80 16.60 3.21 -9.78
CA HIS A 80 16.25 4.39 -8.98
C HIS A 80 17.41 4.99 -8.19
N ASP A 81 18.37 4.19 -7.74
CA ASP A 81 19.53 4.61 -6.97
C ASP A 81 20.81 4.74 -7.82
N VAL A 82 20.80 4.34 -9.10
CA VAL A 82 22.00 4.28 -9.94
C VAL A 82 22.66 5.65 -10.09
N VAL A 83 21.87 6.70 -10.30
CA VAL A 83 22.40 8.07 -10.50
C VAL A 83 22.87 8.70 -9.18
N GLU A 84 22.30 8.28 -8.05
CA GLU A 84 22.65 8.82 -6.72
C GLU A 84 23.89 8.10 -6.13
N ASP A 85 23.97 6.79 -6.29
CA ASP A 85 24.94 5.94 -5.58
C ASP A 85 26.07 5.37 -6.46
N THR A 86 26.09 5.73 -7.77
CA THR A 86 27.11 5.27 -8.72
C THR A 86 27.62 6.43 -9.61
N PRO A 87 28.73 6.27 -10.36
CA PRO A 87 29.24 7.30 -11.27
C PRO A 87 28.38 7.51 -12.55
N PHE A 88 27.33 6.72 -12.78
CA PHE A 88 26.53 6.80 -13.99
C PHE A 88 25.58 8.01 -13.95
N THR A 89 25.40 8.66 -15.12
CA THR A 89 24.60 9.90 -15.24
C THR A 89 23.22 9.65 -15.84
N LEU A 90 22.35 10.66 -15.76
CA LEU A 90 21.02 10.61 -16.40
C LEU A 90 21.12 10.50 -17.92
N GLU A 91 22.13 11.12 -18.52
CA GLU A 91 22.39 11.06 -19.98
C GLU A 91 22.71 9.60 -20.38
N PHE A 92 23.51 8.88 -19.59
CA PHE A 92 23.79 7.47 -19.82
C PHE A 92 22.50 6.63 -19.74
N VAL A 93 21.65 6.88 -18.75
CA VAL A 93 20.35 6.19 -18.61
C VAL A 93 19.44 6.49 -19.81
N GLU A 94 19.41 7.74 -20.30
CA GLU A 94 18.62 8.14 -21.46
C GLU A 94 19.09 7.46 -22.76
N GLU A 95 20.40 7.43 -22.99
CA GLU A 95 21.01 6.80 -24.17
C GLU A 95 20.74 5.29 -24.20
N LYS A 96 20.82 4.62 -23.05
CA LYS A 96 20.75 3.17 -22.99
C LYS A 96 19.32 2.63 -22.89
N TRP A 97 18.44 3.26 -22.12
CA TRP A 97 17.09 2.74 -21.84
C TRP A 97 15.95 3.69 -22.19
N GLY A 98 16.28 4.85 -22.74
CA GLY A 98 15.32 5.79 -23.30
C GLY A 98 14.87 6.90 -22.36
N LYS A 99 14.27 7.92 -22.98
CA LYS A 99 13.90 9.18 -22.34
C LYS A 99 12.85 9.02 -21.25
N ASN A 100 11.90 8.09 -21.41
CA ASN A 100 10.86 7.88 -20.41
C ASN A 100 11.45 7.42 -19.07
N VAL A 101 12.33 6.40 -19.13
CA VAL A 101 13.01 5.87 -17.93
C VAL A 101 13.89 6.96 -17.30
N SER A 102 14.70 7.66 -18.10
CA SER A 102 15.57 8.75 -17.61
C SER A 102 14.78 9.88 -16.93
N ASN A 103 13.64 10.29 -17.50
CA ASN A 103 12.78 11.31 -16.90
C ASN A 103 12.20 10.86 -15.55
N MET A 104 11.77 9.60 -15.42
CA MET A 104 11.28 9.07 -14.16
C MET A 104 12.40 8.95 -13.11
N VAL A 105 13.60 8.48 -13.48
CA VAL A 105 14.77 8.45 -12.59
C VAL A 105 15.12 9.85 -12.12
N LYS A 106 15.16 10.84 -13.03
CA LYS A 106 15.36 12.26 -12.69
C LYS A 106 14.31 12.77 -11.69
N GLY A 107 13.05 12.37 -11.86
CA GLY A 107 11.98 12.69 -10.92
C GLY A 107 12.23 12.12 -9.51
N LEU A 108 12.76 10.91 -9.41
CA LEU A 108 13.13 10.28 -8.15
C LEU A 108 14.28 11.00 -7.45
N THR A 109 15.35 11.35 -8.16
CA THR A 109 16.48 12.13 -7.65
C THR A 109 16.03 13.48 -7.12
N LYS A 110 15.19 14.23 -7.85
CA LYS A 110 14.62 15.51 -7.36
C LYS A 110 13.83 15.34 -6.05
N VAL A 111 13.12 14.23 -5.89
CA VAL A 111 12.37 13.92 -4.65
C VAL A 111 13.34 13.63 -3.50
N ALA A 112 14.46 12.95 -3.76
CA ALA A 112 15.50 12.68 -2.78
C ALA A 112 16.20 13.97 -2.30
N ASP A 113 16.62 14.85 -3.20
CA ASP A 113 17.24 16.16 -2.90
C ASP A 113 16.36 17.01 -1.97
N ILE A 114 15.07 17.06 -2.23
CA ILE A 114 14.09 17.79 -1.42
C ILE A 114 14.09 17.29 0.03
N ARG A 115 14.28 15.99 0.23
CA ARG A 115 14.33 15.36 1.54
C ARG A 115 15.57 15.79 2.33
N GLU A 116 16.74 15.79 1.72
CA GLU A 116 18.00 16.14 2.39
C GLU A 116 18.02 17.61 2.85
N GLU A 117 17.60 18.56 2.01
CA GLU A 117 17.56 19.98 2.35
C GLU A 117 16.70 20.31 3.56
N ASN A 118 15.58 19.60 3.76
CA ASN A 118 14.59 19.94 4.80
C ASN A 118 14.86 19.31 6.16
N PHE A 119 15.55 18.15 6.23
CA PHE A 119 15.80 17.44 7.48
C PHE A 119 17.12 17.82 8.18
N ILE A 120 18.05 18.45 7.48
CA ILE A 120 19.35 18.89 8.04
C ILE A 120 19.19 20.11 8.95
N THR A 121 18.17 20.94 8.78
CA THR A 121 18.02 22.25 9.42
C THR A 121 17.20 22.27 10.73
N SER A 122 16.59 21.16 11.18
CA SER A 122 15.70 21.18 12.34
C SER A 122 16.28 20.54 13.60
N LYS A 123 16.90 21.37 14.41
CA LYS A 123 17.00 21.15 15.86
C LYS A 123 15.86 21.99 16.46
N ASP A 124 14.71 21.51 16.75
CA ASP A 124 13.73 22.05 17.71
C ASP A 124 12.25 22.00 17.31
N SER A 125 11.43 21.80 18.34
CA SER A 125 9.97 21.87 18.48
C SER A 125 9.09 21.01 17.53
N SER A 126 8.01 20.44 18.06
CA SER A 126 7.02 19.62 17.33
C SER A 126 6.37 20.36 16.15
N ASP A 127 6.15 21.66 16.29
CA ASP A 127 5.49 22.49 15.26
C ASP A 127 6.38 22.67 14.02
N THR A 128 7.69 22.79 14.20
CA THR A 128 8.65 22.88 13.09
C THR A 128 8.69 21.61 12.27
N LYS A 129 8.60 20.43 12.91
CA LYS A 129 8.57 19.13 12.23
C LYS A 129 7.31 18.95 11.37
N ILE A 130 6.15 19.38 11.85
CA ILE A 130 4.88 19.31 11.11
C ILE A 130 4.92 20.21 9.87
N VAL A 131 5.40 21.44 10.01
CA VAL A 131 5.55 22.39 8.88
C VAL A 131 6.51 21.83 7.85
N GLN A 132 7.64 21.28 8.25
CA GLN A 132 8.62 20.67 7.33
C GLN A 132 8.07 19.45 6.62
N ALA A 133 7.33 18.59 7.32
CA ALA A 133 6.67 17.45 6.71
C ALA A 133 5.65 17.90 5.65
N ALA A 134 4.85 18.94 5.93
CA ALA A 134 3.90 19.49 4.98
C ALA A 134 4.60 20.11 3.74
N LEU A 135 5.71 20.80 3.94
CA LEU A 135 6.52 21.34 2.84
C LEU A 135 7.14 20.23 2.00
N THR A 136 7.69 19.20 2.62
CA THR A 136 8.25 18.03 1.94
C THR A 136 7.17 17.31 1.13
N PHE A 137 6.02 17.05 1.73
CA PHE A 137 4.86 16.48 1.05
C PHE A 137 4.45 17.30 -0.19
N ARG A 138 4.28 18.62 -0.04
CA ARG A 138 3.94 19.52 -1.16
C ARG A 138 4.99 19.49 -2.27
N LYS A 139 6.28 19.56 -1.91
CA LYS A 139 7.38 19.54 -2.89
C LYS A 139 7.45 18.22 -3.63
N MET A 140 7.24 17.08 -2.94
CA MET A 140 7.18 15.75 -3.57
C MET A 140 6.04 15.65 -4.58
N LEU A 141 4.85 16.17 -4.25
CA LEU A 141 3.74 16.21 -5.19
C LEU A 141 4.08 17.09 -6.40
N ILE A 142 4.68 18.27 -6.20
CA ILE A 142 5.08 19.16 -7.30
C ILE A 142 6.14 18.51 -8.19
N ALA A 143 7.14 17.84 -7.61
CA ALA A 143 8.19 17.16 -8.37
C ALA A 143 7.68 15.99 -9.23
N SER A 144 6.51 15.45 -8.89
CA SER A 144 5.86 14.34 -9.59
C SER A 144 4.71 14.76 -10.52
N ILE A 145 4.51 16.08 -10.73
CA ILE A 145 3.45 16.58 -11.65
C ILE A 145 3.66 16.06 -13.07
N ASP A 146 4.90 15.97 -13.52
CA ASP A 146 5.23 15.53 -14.86
C ASP A 146 4.97 14.03 -15.07
N ASP A 147 5.22 13.21 -14.04
CA ASP A 147 4.93 11.79 -14.06
C ASP A 147 4.63 11.22 -12.64
N PRO A 148 3.36 10.98 -12.31
CA PRO A 148 2.96 10.49 -10.99
C PRO A 148 3.40 9.06 -10.69
N ARG A 149 3.85 8.28 -11.70
CA ARG A 149 4.38 6.93 -11.52
C ARG A 149 5.66 6.93 -10.68
N VAL A 150 6.40 8.04 -10.70
CA VAL A 150 7.55 8.30 -9.81
C VAL A 150 7.19 8.12 -8.34
N LEU A 151 6.02 8.59 -7.91
CA LEU A 151 5.59 8.44 -6.51
C LEU A 151 5.33 6.98 -6.13
N ILE A 152 4.86 6.15 -7.06
CA ILE A 152 4.67 4.72 -6.79
C ILE A 152 6.02 4.06 -6.52
N VAL A 153 7.00 4.29 -7.38
CA VAL A 153 8.36 3.76 -7.18
C VAL A 153 8.92 4.23 -5.83
N LYS A 154 8.76 5.52 -5.50
CA LYS A 154 9.25 6.08 -4.22
C LYS A 154 8.53 5.51 -3.00
N LEU A 155 7.24 5.22 -3.10
CA LEU A 155 6.50 4.53 -2.04
C LEU A 155 6.95 3.07 -1.87
N CYS A 156 7.26 2.37 -2.96
CA CYS A 156 7.77 1.01 -2.94
C CYS A 156 9.19 0.95 -2.37
N ASP A 157 10.07 1.90 -2.74
CA ASP A 157 11.39 2.10 -2.12
C ASP A 157 11.25 2.32 -0.61
N ARG A 158 10.38 3.25 -0.19
CA ARG A 158 10.12 3.50 1.23
C ARG A 158 9.63 2.24 1.95
N LEU A 159 8.74 1.48 1.34
CA LEU A 159 8.24 0.24 1.95
C LEU A 159 9.37 -0.77 2.14
N HIS A 160 10.21 -1.00 1.13
CA HIS A 160 11.34 -1.91 1.28
C HIS A 160 12.33 -1.43 2.36
N ASN A 161 12.63 -0.12 2.41
CA ASN A 161 13.45 0.46 3.47
C ASN A 161 12.84 0.27 4.87
N MET A 162 11.51 0.34 5.01
CA MET A 162 10.82 0.06 6.27
C MET A 162 10.86 -1.42 6.66
N LEU A 163 10.81 -2.35 5.71
CA LEU A 163 10.93 -3.79 5.96
C LEU A 163 12.31 -4.16 6.52
N THR A 164 13.37 -3.47 6.09
CA THR A 164 14.76 -3.71 6.51
C THR A 164 15.25 -2.76 7.62
N LEU A 165 14.36 -1.96 8.21
CA LEU A 165 14.71 -0.87 9.14
C LEU A 165 15.33 -1.36 10.45
N ALA A 166 15.11 -2.61 10.85
CA ALA A 166 15.55 -3.19 12.12
C ALA A 166 17.08 -3.15 12.34
N VAL A 167 17.86 -3.12 11.27
CA VAL A 167 19.35 -3.10 11.34
C VAL A 167 19.92 -1.72 11.71
N LEU A 168 19.11 -0.68 11.69
CA LEU A 168 19.52 0.67 12.04
C LEU A 168 19.45 0.91 13.56
N PRO A 169 20.24 1.86 14.11
CA PRO A 169 20.08 2.29 15.50
C PRO A 169 18.65 2.82 15.79
N GLN A 170 18.17 2.57 17.01
CA GLN A 170 16.77 2.86 17.41
C GLN A 170 16.34 4.32 17.13
N HIS A 171 17.21 5.31 17.37
CA HIS A 171 16.89 6.72 17.08
C HIS A 171 16.67 6.99 15.59
N LYS A 172 17.38 6.28 14.70
CA LYS A 172 17.18 6.36 13.24
C LYS A 172 15.91 5.63 12.82
N GLN A 173 15.65 4.45 13.41
CA GLN A 173 14.41 3.71 13.17
C GLN A 173 13.20 4.61 13.44
N ARG A 174 13.14 5.23 14.63
CA ARG A 174 12.04 6.09 15.04
C ARG A 174 11.88 7.30 14.11
N ARG A 175 12.97 7.99 13.77
CA ARG A 175 12.93 9.15 12.87
C ARG A 175 12.37 8.78 11.49
N ILE A 176 12.85 7.67 10.88
CA ILE A 176 12.41 7.21 9.56
C ILE A 176 10.93 6.78 9.62
N ALA A 177 10.51 6.13 10.71
CA ALA A 177 9.12 5.75 10.90
C ALA A 177 8.20 6.97 11.06
N GLU A 178 8.60 7.99 11.84
CA GLU A 178 7.87 9.25 11.98
C GLU A 178 7.73 9.96 10.62
N GLU A 179 8.82 10.07 9.84
CA GLU A 179 8.80 10.61 8.48
C GLU A 179 7.83 9.84 7.58
N THR A 180 7.84 8.50 7.69
CA THR A 180 6.95 7.65 6.89
C THR A 180 5.48 7.94 7.18
N LEU A 181 5.10 8.08 8.45
CA LEU A 181 3.72 8.40 8.85
C LEU A 181 3.26 9.79 8.39
N VAL A 182 4.13 10.80 8.45
CA VAL A 182 3.72 12.19 8.19
C VAL A 182 3.88 12.62 6.73
N VAL A 183 4.70 11.93 5.94
CA VAL A 183 4.95 12.28 4.53
C VAL A 183 4.43 11.19 3.58
N TYR A 184 4.92 9.96 3.71
CA TYR A 184 4.65 8.89 2.72
C TYR A 184 3.26 8.30 2.83
N VAL A 185 2.74 8.10 4.04
CA VAL A 185 1.38 7.61 4.27
C VAL A 185 0.31 8.55 3.69
N PRO A 186 0.37 9.88 3.89
CA PRO A 186 -0.53 10.81 3.22
C PRO A 186 -0.45 10.78 1.69
N ILE A 187 0.75 10.61 1.11
CA ILE A 187 0.91 10.45 -0.35
C ILE A 187 0.20 9.16 -0.82
N ALA A 188 0.46 8.02 -0.18
CA ALA A 188 -0.20 6.76 -0.51
C ALA A 188 -1.74 6.86 -0.39
N ASN A 189 -2.22 7.56 0.65
CA ASN A 189 -3.65 7.82 0.84
C ASN A 189 -4.24 8.71 -0.26
N ARG A 190 -3.54 9.78 -0.66
CA ARG A 190 -3.96 10.68 -1.74
C ARG A 190 -4.04 9.96 -3.07
N LEU A 191 -3.08 9.09 -3.35
CA LEU A 191 -3.05 8.26 -4.56
C LEU A 191 -4.07 7.09 -4.49
N GLY A 192 -4.75 6.90 -3.36
CA GLY A 192 -5.74 5.84 -3.16
C GLY A 192 -5.15 4.43 -3.01
N ILE A 193 -3.82 4.29 -2.87
CA ILE A 193 -3.14 2.99 -2.81
C ILE A 193 -3.21 2.46 -1.37
N SER A 194 -4.37 1.84 -1.02
CA SER A 194 -4.63 1.39 0.36
C SER A 194 -3.64 0.32 0.82
N THR A 195 -3.17 -0.54 -0.07
CA THR A 195 -2.21 -1.58 0.27
C THR A 195 -0.90 -0.98 0.78
N LEU A 196 -0.27 -0.06 0.02
CA LEU A 196 0.95 0.62 0.47
C LEU A 196 0.72 1.46 1.72
N LYS A 197 -0.39 2.22 1.75
CA LYS A 197 -0.75 3.03 2.91
C LYS A 197 -0.78 2.20 4.20
N ASN A 198 -1.50 1.10 4.19
CA ASN A 198 -1.72 0.27 5.37
C ASN A 198 -0.42 -0.40 5.86
N GLU A 199 0.40 -0.91 4.93
CA GLU A 199 1.68 -1.53 5.29
C GLU A 199 2.67 -0.50 5.85
N LEU A 200 2.76 0.69 5.25
CA LEU A 200 3.59 1.79 5.75
C LEU A 200 3.12 2.26 7.14
N GLU A 201 1.80 2.37 7.36
CA GLU A 201 1.22 2.71 8.66
C GLU A 201 1.58 1.69 9.73
N ASP A 202 1.38 0.40 9.47
CA ASP A 202 1.62 -0.67 10.45
C ASP A 202 3.11 -0.81 10.78
N LEU A 203 3.99 -0.72 9.77
CA LEU A 203 5.44 -0.74 9.97
C LEU A 203 5.91 0.48 10.76
N ALA A 204 5.42 1.68 10.43
CA ALA A 204 5.78 2.89 11.18
C ALA A 204 5.26 2.83 12.63
N PHE A 205 4.04 2.36 12.83
CA PHE A 205 3.45 2.16 14.16
C PHE A 205 4.27 1.20 15.02
N PHE A 206 4.75 0.10 14.44
CA PHE A 206 5.63 -0.86 15.11
C PHE A 206 6.90 -0.20 15.68
N TYR A 207 7.54 0.71 14.93
CA TYR A 207 8.78 1.36 15.37
C TYR A 207 8.56 2.57 16.28
N ILE A 208 7.41 3.27 16.17
CA ILE A 208 7.11 4.46 16.97
C ILE A 208 6.51 4.08 18.32
N TYR A 209 5.58 3.11 18.34
CA TYR A 209 4.82 2.69 19.52
C TYR A 209 4.87 1.16 19.71
N PRO A 210 6.04 0.56 19.95
CA PRO A 210 6.22 -0.90 19.97
C PRO A 210 5.37 -1.61 21.02
N ASP A 211 5.18 -1.00 22.19
CA ASP A 211 4.38 -1.60 23.27
C ASP A 211 2.88 -1.63 22.90
N GLU A 212 2.37 -0.56 22.32
CA GLU A 212 0.97 -0.50 21.87
C GLU A 212 0.73 -1.44 20.67
N TYR A 213 1.70 -1.52 19.74
CA TYR A 213 1.66 -2.49 18.65
C TYR A 213 1.57 -3.92 19.20
N LYS A 214 2.44 -4.25 20.17
CA LYS A 214 2.49 -5.58 20.77
C LYS A 214 1.19 -5.94 21.47
N LYS A 215 0.59 -5.04 22.24
CA LYS A 215 -0.71 -5.28 22.91
C LYS A 215 -1.80 -5.64 21.89
N ILE A 216 -1.88 -4.90 20.79
CA ILE A 216 -2.85 -5.16 19.72
C ILE A 216 -2.56 -6.49 19.01
N ASP A 217 -1.30 -6.77 18.70
CA ASP A 217 -0.87 -7.99 18.02
C ASP A 217 -1.14 -9.24 18.87
N ASP A 218 -0.81 -9.19 20.16
CA ASP A 218 -1.07 -10.28 21.11
C ASP A 218 -2.58 -10.55 21.22
N PHE A 219 -3.41 -9.50 21.39
CA PHE A 219 -4.86 -9.66 21.44
C PHE A 219 -5.45 -10.27 20.18
N LEU A 220 -5.00 -9.81 18.99
CA LEU A 220 -5.47 -10.36 17.72
C LEU A 220 -5.11 -11.83 17.58
N LYS A 221 -3.88 -12.22 17.96
CA LYS A 221 -3.42 -13.62 17.90
C LYS A 221 -4.19 -14.55 18.87
N GLU A 222 -4.41 -14.09 20.10
CA GLU A 222 -5.16 -14.86 21.10
C GLU A 222 -6.60 -15.12 20.68
N ASN A 223 -7.21 -14.18 19.96
CA ASN A 223 -8.62 -14.29 19.55
C ASN A 223 -8.81 -14.79 18.10
N GLU A 224 -7.73 -14.97 17.32
CA GLU A 224 -7.79 -15.25 15.89
C GLU A 224 -8.61 -16.49 15.58
N GLN A 225 -8.36 -17.62 16.26
CA GLN A 225 -9.03 -18.90 15.97
C GLN A 225 -10.53 -18.85 16.25
N ALA A 226 -10.94 -18.30 17.40
CA ALA A 226 -12.34 -18.22 17.77
C ALA A 226 -13.12 -17.27 16.84
N MET A 227 -12.49 -16.15 16.46
CA MET A 227 -13.08 -15.21 15.53
C MET A 227 -13.14 -15.77 14.11
N GLN A 228 -12.07 -16.43 13.64
CA GLN A 228 -12.03 -17.05 12.31
C GLN A 228 -13.16 -18.09 12.14
N LEU A 229 -13.39 -18.93 13.14
CA LEU A 229 -14.48 -19.91 13.10
C LEU A 229 -15.85 -19.22 12.98
N SER A 230 -16.08 -18.18 13.78
CA SER A 230 -17.33 -17.40 13.73
C SER A 230 -17.53 -16.73 12.37
N PHE A 231 -16.48 -16.14 11.81
CA PHE A 231 -16.55 -15.47 10.50
C PHE A 231 -16.73 -16.48 9.36
N ASN A 232 -16.04 -17.61 9.37
CA ASN A 232 -16.21 -18.65 8.36
C ASN A 232 -17.66 -19.18 8.33
N THR A 233 -18.28 -19.37 9.49
CA THR A 233 -19.69 -19.75 9.59
C THR A 233 -20.60 -18.67 8.95
N PHE A 234 -20.40 -17.42 9.31
CA PHE A 234 -21.20 -16.31 8.75
C PHE A 234 -20.95 -16.10 7.26
N ILE A 235 -19.71 -16.27 6.77
CA ILE A 235 -19.37 -16.25 5.34
C ILE A 235 -20.15 -17.33 4.59
N ALA A 236 -20.16 -18.58 5.09
CA ALA A 236 -20.88 -19.67 4.45
C ALA A 236 -22.39 -19.41 4.37
N ILE A 237 -22.98 -18.86 5.44
CA ILE A 237 -24.41 -18.48 5.46
C ILE A 237 -24.69 -17.36 4.47
N THR A 238 -23.86 -16.32 4.43
CA THR A 238 -24.00 -15.18 3.53
C THR A 238 -23.82 -15.61 2.07
N LYS A 239 -22.84 -16.49 1.78
CA LYS A 239 -22.65 -17.08 0.45
C LYS A 239 -23.91 -17.83 -0.02
N ASN A 240 -24.41 -18.74 0.80
CA ASN A 240 -25.64 -19.50 0.50
C ASN A 240 -26.86 -18.58 0.30
N LEU A 241 -26.98 -17.51 1.10
CA LEU A 241 -28.04 -16.51 0.93
C LEU A 241 -27.97 -15.85 -0.45
N LEU A 242 -26.79 -15.39 -0.88
CA LEU A 242 -26.63 -14.71 -2.16
C LEU A 242 -26.83 -15.68 -3.35
N GLU A 243 -26.32 -16.90 -3.27
CA GLU A 243 -26.50 -17.92 -4.30
C GLU A 243 -27.99 -18.29 -4.50
N LYS A 244 -28.75 -18.46 -3.42
CA LYS A 244 -30.22 -18.70 -3.49
C LYS A 244 -30.98 -17.52 -4.11
N ASN A 245 -30.42 -16.32 -4.10
CA ASN A 245 -31.03 -15.12 -4.61
C ASN A 245 -30.44 -14.63 -5.95
N GLY A 246 -29.85 -15.55 -6.73
CA GLY A 246 -29.51 -15.33 -8.12
C GLY A 246 -28.09 -14.86 -8.39
N PHE A 247 -27.17 -14.95 -7.42
CA PHE A 247 -25.73 -14.80 -7.68
C PHE A 247 -25.10 -16.16 -7.98
N GLU A 248 -24.32 -16.26 -9.03
CA GLU A 248 -23.56 -17.49 -9.31
C GLU A 248 -22.32 -17.59 -8.42
N GLU A 249 -21.92 -18.81 -8.04
CA GLU A 249 -20.79 -19.05 -7.13
C GLU A 249 -19.48 -18.43 -7.63
N ASN A 250 -19.24 -18.46 -8.94
CA ASN A 250 -18.06 -17.92 -9.60
C ASN A 250 -18.09 -16.38 -9.77
N GLU A 251 -19.26 -15.77 -9.58
CA GLU A 251 -19.46 -14.31 -9.69
C GLU A 251 -19.25 -13.57 -8.38
N ILE A 252 -19.21 -14.27 -7.26
CA ILE A 252 -19.05 -13.66 -5.94
C ILE A 252 -17.80 -14.15 -5.23
N LYS A 253 -17.16 -13.26 -4.48
CA LYS A 253 -16.05 -13.62 -3.60
C LYS A 253 -16.31 -13.04 -2.22
N ILE A 254 -16.32 -13.91 -1.20
CA ILE A 254 -16.56 -13.50 0.19
C ILE A 254 -15.39 -13.96 1.04
N TYR A 255 -14.80 -13.05 1.81
CA TYR A 255 -13.70 -13.38 2.71
C TYR A 255 -13.66 -12.46 3.93
N SER A 256 -13.04 -12.95 5.00
CA SER A 256 -12.79 -12.15 6.20
C SER A 256 -11.59 -11.24 6.02
N ARG A 257 -11.62 -10.09 6.69
CA ARG A 257 -10.52 -9.13 6.75
C ARG A 257 -10.29 -8.73 8.20
N ILE A 258 -9.03 -8.76 8.62
CA ILE A 258 -8.59 -8.20 9.89
C ILE A 258 -8.21 -6.73 9.65
N LYS A 259 -8.63 -5.84 10.55
CA LYS A 259 -8.27 -4.42 10.49
C LYS A 259 -6.78 -4.25 10.82
N HIS A 260 -6.12 -3.32 10.13
CA HIS A 260 -4.71 -3.01 10.36
C HIS A 260 -4.46 -2.47 11.77
N HIS A 261 -3.32 -2.82 12.36
CA HIS A 261 -2.96 -2.49 13.74
C HIS A 261 -3.03 -0.98 14.02
N TYR A 262 -2.46 -0.16 13.14
CA TYR A 262 -2.51 1.29 13.30
C TYR A 262 -3.94 1.85 13.22
N SER A 263 -4.79 1.28 12.36
CA SER A 263 -6.20 1.68 12.27
C SER A 263 -6.99 1.32 13.54
N ILE A 264 -6.65 0.20 14.20
CA ILE A 264 -7.21 -0.20 15.51
C ILE A 264 -6.76 0.81 16.57
N TYR A 265 -5.46 1.08 16.65
CA TYR A 265 -4.88 2.04 17.59
C TYR A 265 -5.52 3.42 17.48
N LEU A 266 -5.61 3.97 16.26
CA LEU A 266 -6.27 5.26 16.04
C LEU A 266 -7.73 5.27 16.47
N LYS A 267 -8.45 4.17 16.30
CA LYS A 267 -9.84 4.07 16.74
C LYS A 267 -9.95 4.04 18.25
N MET A 268 -9.10 3.29 18.93
CA MET A 268 -9.01 3.27 20.40
C MET A 268 -8.74 4.68 20.93
N GLN A 269 -7.75 5.37 20.37
CA GLN A 269 -7.39 6.75 20.79
C GLN A 269 -8.52 7.74 20.57
N ARG A 270 -9.15 7.76 19.39
CA ARG A 270 -10.22 8.71 19.07
C ARG A 270 -11.48 8.52 19.91
N LYS A 271 -11.78 7.29 20.32
CA LYS A 271 -13.00 6.96 21.06
C LYS A 271 -12.76 6.81 22.56
N GLY A 272 -11.51 6.78 23.01
CA GLY A 272 -11.16 6.50 24.40
C GLY A 272 -11.61 5.11 24.86
N ILE A 273 -11.52 4.10 23.98
CA ILE A 273 -11.99 2.72 24.24
C ILE A 273 -10.82 1.74 24.26
N THR A 274 -11.01 0.61 24.92
CA THR A 274 -10.06 -0.51 24.91
C THR A 274 -10.20 -1.36 23.64
N ILE A 275 -9.27 -2.28 23.41
CA ILE A 275 -9.30 -3.13 22.21
C ILE A 275 -10.50 -4.07 22.19
N GLU A 276 -10.93 -4.55 23.36
CA GLU A 276 -12.10 -5.42 23.55
C GLU A 276 -13.40 -4.72 23.11
N GLU A 277 -13.44 -3.40 23.22
CA GLU A 277 -14.59 -2.57 22.84
C GLU A 277 -14.61 -2.20 21.34
N VAL A 278 -13.55 -2.55 20.59
CA VAL A 278 -13.49 -2.31 19.14
C VAL A 278 -14.28 -3.39 18.41
N LEU A 279 -15.52 -3.10 18.08
CA LEU A 279 -16.48 -4.06 17.48
C LEU A 279 -16.21 -4.43 16.02
N ASP A 280 -15.31 -3.72 15.31
CA ASP A 280 -14.99 -3.90 13.90
C ASP A 280 -13.54 -4.30 13.64
N LEU A 281 -12.96 -5.08 14.56
CA LEU A 281 -11.63 -5.68 14.39
C LEU A 281 -11.58 -6.58 13.18
N PHE A 282 -12.68 -7.27 12.92
CA PHE A 282 -12.88 -8.17 11.79
C PHE A 282 -14.07 -7.69 10.97
N ALA A 283 -13.94 -7.79 9.66
CA ALA A 283 -14.99 -7.46 8.71
C ALA A 283 -15.08 -8.55 7.65
N ILE A 284 -16.25 -8.65 7.02
CA ILE A 284 -16.44 -9.48 5.83
C ILE A 284 -16.41 -8.57 4.62
N ARG A 285 -15.68 -8.97 3.59
CA ARG A 285 -15.69 -8.33 2.30
C ARG A 285 -16.42 -9.20 1.30
N ILE A 286 -17.38 -8.61 0.61
CA ILE A 286 -18.15 -9.22 -0.47
C ILE A 286 -17.81 -8.50 -1.76
N LEU A 287 -17.28 -9.24 -2.74
CA LEU A 287 -17.05 -8.75 -4.09
C LEU A 287 -18.11 -9.32 -5.02
N VAL A 288 -18.68 -8.45 -5.84
CA VAL A 288 -19.74 -8.76 -6.80
C VAL A 288 -19.39 -8.18 -8.18
N PRO A 289 -20.07 -8.60 -9.28
CA PRO A 289 -19.71 -8.19 -10.64
C PRO A 289 -19.81 -6.69 -10.92
N SER A 290 -20.88 -6.04 -10.45
CA SER A 290 -21.19 -4.64 -10.81
C SER A 290 -21.64 -3.80 -9.62
N ASP A 291 -21.69 -2.49 -9.84
CA ASP A 291 -22.17 -1.51 -8.85
C ASP A 291 -23.62 -1.78 -8.44
N ILE A 292 -24.47 -2.18 -9.40
CA ILE A 292 -25.88 -2.51 -9.12
C ILE A 292 -26.00 -3.80 -8.29
N ASP A 293 -25.09 -4.75 -8.50
CA ASP A 293 -25.08 -5.99 -7.74
C ASP A 293 -24.68 -5.76 -6.28
N CYS A 294 -23.95 -4.68 -5.99
CA CYS A 294 -23.69 -4.25 -4.60
C CYS A 294 -24.99 -3.93 -3.86
N TYR A 295 -25.92 -3.23 -4.51
CA TYR A 295 -27.22 -2.88 -3.93
C TYR A 295 -28.16 -4.08 -3.85
N LYS A 296 -28.13 -5.01 -4.83
CA LYS A 296 -28.86 -6.27 -4.75
C LYS A 296 -28.39 -7.12 -3.58
N ALA A 297 -27.06 -7.30 -3.43
CA ALA A 297 -26.48 -8.04 -2.30
C ALA A 297 -26.86 -7.38 -0.96
N LEU A 298 -26.77 -6.06 -0.85
CA LEU A 298 -27.19 -5.30 0.32
C LEU A 298 -28.66 -5.57 0.68
N GLY A 299 -29.56 -5.53 -0.32
CA GLY A 299 -30.98 -5.79 -0.13
C GLY A 299 -31.24 -7.16 0.48
N HIS A 300 -30.66 -8.22 -0.07
CA HIS A 300 -30.80 -9.58 0.45
C HIS A 300 -30.22 -9.73 1.87
N ILE A 301 -29.07 -9.11 2.13
CA ILE A 301 -28.42 -9.12 3.46
C ILE A 301 -29.30 -8.42 4.50
N HIS A 302 -29.89 -7.27 4.18
CA HIS A 302 -30.74 -6.51 5.10
C HIS A 302 -32.13 -7.13 5.31
N LEU A 303 -32.63 -7.93 4.36
CA LEU A 303 -33.86 -8.70 4.53
C LEU A 303 -33.65 -9.90 5.45
N GLU A 304 -32.47 -10.55 5.42
CA GLU A 304 -32.13 -11.73 6.23
C GLU A 304 -31.61 -11.35 7.62
N PHE A 305 -30.72 -10.35 7.70
CA PHE A 305 -30.05 -9.98 8.94
C PHE A 305 -30.44 -8.57 9.37
N LYS A 306 -30.66 -8.37 10.68
CA LYS A 306 -31.06 -7.07 11.22
C LYS A 306 -29.90 -6.06 11.14
N PRO A 307 -30.01 -4.97 10.34
CA PRO A 307 -28.96 -3.96 10.21
C PRO A 307 -28.92 -2.98 11.40
N LEU A 308 -27.71 -2.49 11.69
CA LEU A 308 -27.44 -1.33 12.55
C LEU A 308 -27.39 -0.08 11.67
N VAL A 309 -28.52 0.62 11.55
CA VAL A 309 -28.66 1.78 10.64
C VAL A 309 -27.64 2.89 10.94
N SER A 310 -27.30 3.12 12.21
CA SER A 310 -26.33 4.15 12.60
C SER A 310 -24.90 3.91 12.09
N ARG A 311 -24.62 2.70 11.60
CA ARG A 311 -23.29 2.31 11.03
C ARG A 311 -23.32 2.12 9.53
N PHE A 312 -24.46 2.32 8.89
CA PHE A 312 -24.59 2.24 7.44
C PHE A 312 -23.90 3.43 6.76
N LYS A 313 -23.11 3.16 5.72
CA LYS A 313 -22.45 4.18 4.88
C LYS A 313 -22.43 3.72 3.43
N ASP A 314 -22.93 4.55 2.56
CA ASP A 314 -22.91 4.35 1.11
C ASP A 314 -21.89 5.27 0.46
N TYR A 315 -20.68 4.72 0.26
CA TYR A 315 -19.62 5.39 -0.48
C TYR A 315 -19.64 5.08 -1.99
N ILE A 316 -20.66 4.35 -2.50
CA ILE A 316 -20.89 4.24 -3.94
C ILE A 316 -21.63 5.49 -4.41
N ALA A 317 -22.69 5.87 -3.70
CA ALA A 317 -23.46 7.08 -3.99
C ALA A 317 -22.66 8.37 -3.68
N THR A 318 -21.86 8.36 -2.61
CA THR A 318 -21.01 9.49 -2.18
C THR A 318 -19.57 9.03 -1.95
N PRO A 319 -18.76 8.91 -3.03
CA PRO A 319 -17.36 8.47 -2.94
C PRO A 319 -16.53 9.40 -2.04
N LYS A 320 -15.47 8.84 -1.43
CA LYS A 320 -14.48 9.65 -0.73
C LYS A 320 -13.62 10.45 -1.72
N GLU A 321 -12.97 11.51 -1.25
CA GLU A 321 -12.10 12.38 -2.05
C GLU A 321 -11.01 11.62 -2.84
N ASN A 322 -10.52 10.51 -2.32
CA ASN A 322 -9.53 9.64 -2.98
C ASN A 322 -10.14 8.59 -3.92
N GLY A 323 -11.41 8.73 -4.29
CA GLY A 323 -12.12 7.82 -5.20
C GLY A 323 -12.57 6.49 -4.58
N TYR A 324 -12.40 6.30 -3.26
CA TYR A 324 -12.82 5.08 -2.58
C TYR A 324 -14.34 4.90 -2.61
N LYS A 325 -14.79 3.77 -3.15
CA LYS A 325 -16.19 3.37 -3.26
C LYS A 325 -16.43 2.04 -2.55
N THR A 326 -17.48 1.96 -1.76
CA THR A 326 -17.92 0.72 -1.09
C THR A 326 -19.23 0.97 -0.35
N ILE A 327 -20.02 -0.05 -0.11
CA ILE A 327 -21.09 -0.02 0.89
C ILE A 327 -20.52 -0.62 2.18
N HIS A 328 -20.67 0.10 3.30
CA HIS A 328 -20.44 -0.42 4.63
C HIS A 328 -21.77 -0.63 5.33
N THR A 329 -22.01 -1.83 5.78
CA THR A 329 -23.15 -2.14 6.66
C THR A 329 -22.69 -2.99 7.83
N THR A 330 -23.44 -2.94 8.91
CA THR A 330 -23.21 -3.74 10.11
C THR A 330 -24.50 -4.45 10.47
N VAL A 331 -24.44 -5.74 10.67
CA VAL A 331 -25.63 -6.57 10.95
C VAL A 331 -25.45 -7.39 12.22
N PHE A 332 -26.59 -7.76 12.84
CA PHE A 332 -26.64 -8.71 13.94
C PHE A 332 -26.97 -10.11 13.42
N TYR A 333 -26.21 -11.10 13.90
CA TYR A 333 -26.48 -12.50 13.71
C TYR A 333 -25.98 -13.32 14.90
N ASN A 334 -26.83 -14.17 15.46
CA ASN A 334 -26.51 -15.04 16.64
C ASN A 334 -25.82 -14.27 17.78
N SER A 335 -26.41 -13.15 18.20
CA SER A 335 -25.91 -12.27 19.28
C SER A 335 -24.53 -11.66 19.02
N LYS A 336 -24.03 -11.71 17.78
CA LYS A 336 -22.78 -11.10 17.35
C LYS A 336 -23.02 -10.01 16.30
N ILE A 337 -22.05 -9.13 16.18
CA ILE A 337 -22.03 -8.02 15.23
C ILE A 337 -21.03 -8.33 14.12
N TYR A 338 -21.45 -8.20 12.88
CA TYR A 338 -20.61 -8.38 11.69
C TYR A 338 -20.59 -7.10 10.86
N GLU A 339 -19.41 -6.53 10.66
CA GLU A 339 -19.21 -5.46 9.67
C GLU A 339 -19.05 -6.11 8.29
N ILE A 340 -19.77 -5.60 7.31
CA ILE A 340 -19.76 -6.09 5.93
C ILE A 340 -19.40 -4.93 5.01
N GLN A 341 -18.44 -5.14 4.12
CA GLN A 341 -18.03 -4.24 3.06
C GLN A 341 -18.38 -4.87 1.72
N ILE A 342 -19.25 -4.20 0.94
CA ILE A 342 -19.71 -4.70 -0.35
C ILE A 342 -19.14 -3.79 -1.44
N ARG A 343 -18.51 -4.40 -2.46
CA ARG A 343 -17.87 -3.71 -3.59
C ARG A 343 -18.05 -4.50 -4.88
N SER A 344 -17.99 -3.83 -6.03
CA SER A 344 -17.68 -4.53 -7.28
C SER A 344 -16.19 -4.91 -7.32
N PHE A 345 -15.81 -5.85 -8.20
CA PHE A 345 -14.40 -6.21 -8.42
C PHE A 345 -13.59 -4.99 -8.86
N ASP A 346 -14.16 -4.13 -9.71
CA ASP A 346 -13.51 -2.89 -10.15
C ASP A 346 -13.29 -1.90 -8.99
N MET A 347 -14.31 -1.69 -8.15
CA MET A 347 -14.17 -0.87 -6.93
C MET A 347 -13.09 -1.42 -6.00
N ASN A 348 -12.99 -2.75 -5.88
CA ASN A 348 -11.97 -3.36 -5.05
C ASN A 348 -10.57 -3.13 -5.61
N SER A 349 -10.39 -3.25 -6.92
CA SER A 349 -9.14 -2.94 -7.59
C SER A 349 -8.72 -1.49 -7.35
N VAL A 350 -9.62 -0.54 -7.56
CA VAL A 350 -9.37 0.89 -7.30
C VAL A 350 -9.06 1.14 -5.81
N ALA A 351 -9.77 0.48 -4.88
CA ALA A 351 -9.55 0.66 -3.45
C ALA A 351 -8.20 0.10 -2.96
N GLU A 352 -7.69 -0.96 -3.57
CA GLU A 352 -6.40 -1.58 -3.19
C GLU A 352 -5.20 -0.91 -3.89
N TYR A 353 -5.34 -0.58 -5.18
CA TYR A 353 -4.26 -0.11 -6.03
C TYR A 353 -4.36 1.38 -6.40
N GLY A 354 -5.47 2.06 -6.07
CA GLY A 354 -5.67 3.49 -6.33
C GLY A 354 -5.53 3.84 -7.80
N ILE A 355 -4.78 4.91 -8.08
CA ILE A 355 -4.51 5.35 -9.46
C ILE A 355 -3.76 4.28 -10.28
N ALA A 356 -3.02 3.40 -9.64
CA ALA A 356 -2.31 2.31 -10.30
C ALA A 356 -3.27 1.29 -10.96
N ALA A 357 -4.49 1.11 -10.44
CA ALA A 357 -5.50 0.25 -11.05
C ALA A 357 -5.84 0.68 -12.49
N HIS A 358 -5.80 1.98 -12.78
CA HIS A 358 -6.06 2.51 -14.12
C HIS A 358 -4.89 2.33 -15.08
N TRP A 359 -3.66 2.22 -14.58
CA TRP A 359 -2.47 2.03 -15.42
C TRP A 359 -2.30 0.60 -15.91
N ALA A 360 -2.86 -0.37 -15.18
CA ALA A 360 -2.87 -1.76 -15.63
C ALA A 360 -3.76 -1.99 -16.88
N TYR A 361 -4.71 -1.06 -17.18
CA TYR A 361 -5.73 -1.25 -18.21
C TYR A 361 -5.72 -0.24 -19.36
N LYS A 362 -4.99 0.90 -19.32
CA LYS A 362 -5.06 1.93 -20.38
C LYS A 362 -3.73 2.65 -20.60
N ASN A 363 -3.35 2.80 -21.89
CA ASN A 363 -2.25 3.67 -22.33
C ASN A 363 -2.49 5.16 -21.97
N GLY A 364 -1.56 5.71 -21.30
CA GLY A 364 -1.11 7.02 -20.84
C GLY A 364 -1.92 8.32 -20.92
N GLU A 365 -2.82 8.54 -21.84
CA GLU A 365 -3.34 9.90 -22.13
C GLU A 365 -4.47 10.43 -21.21
N LYS A 366 -5.23 9.57 -20.55
CA LYS A 366 -6.32 10.00 -19.62
C LYS A 366 -5.87 10.22 -18.17
N ILE A 367 -4.64 9.87 -17.85
CA ILE A 367 -4.13 9.80 -16.48
C ILE A 367 -3.70 11.18 -15.98
N ALA A 368 -3.10 11.99 -16.83
CA ALA A 368 -2.65 13.34 -16.46
C ALA A 368 -3.80 14.24 -15.96
N LEU A 369 -4.98 14.10 -16.53
CA LEU A 369 -6.17 14.88 -16.14
C LEU A 369 -6.75 14.43 -14.77
N GLN A 370 -6.75 13.12 -14.48
CA GLN A 370 -7.23 12.61 -13.17
C GLN A 370 -6.25 12.92 -12.03
N VAL A 371 -4.95 12.90 -12.32
CA VAL A 371 -3.93 13.27 -11.33
C VAL A 371 -3.96 14.78 -11.07
N GLN A 372 -4.19 15.61 -12.08
CA GLN A 372 -4.40 17.06 -11.87
C GLN A 372 -5.60 17.34 -10.96
N ILE A 373 -6.69 16.58 -11.06
CA ILE A 373 -7.86 16.71 -10.17
C ILE A 373 -7.54 16.24 -8.75
N LEU A 374 -6.64 15.26 -8.58
CA LEU A 374 -6.23 14.73 -7.28
C LEU A 374 -5.16 15.59 -6.58
N ILE A 375 -4.38 16.36 -7.35
CA ILE A 375 -3.31 17.24 -6.86
C ILE A 375 -3.80 18.69 -6.67
N GLY A 376 -4.83 19.12 -7.38
CA GLY A 376 -5.51 20.44 -7.26
C GLY A 376 -6.45 20.50 -6.04
#